data_dcc4d9ce0dfee423b0bb26ef9d7f7425
#
_entry.id   dcc4d9ce0dfee423b0bb26ef9d7f7425
#
_cell.length_a   1.000
_cell.length_b   1.000
_cell.length_c   1.000
_cell.angle_alpha   90.00
_cell.angle_beta   90.00
_cell.angle_gamma   90.00
#
_symmetry.space_group_name_H-M   'P 1'
#
loop_
_entity.id
_entity.type
_entity.pdbx_description
1 polymer ?
#
loop_
_entity_poly.entity_id
_entity_poly.type
_entity_poly.pdbx_seq_one_letter_code
_entity_poly.pdbx_strand_id
1 'polypeptide(L)'
;MAKVGAIISLLRETIVSSLMSIASNSKYCLLDFPNHPNVGDSAIWVGERKFLYDLYGSAPLLTCTVSAPIAELQTAIGENCVIFLHGGGNFGDIWPHHQRFRERVLRAFPRNKIVQMPQSIHFDTEAGILSAR
;
A
#
# COMPACT_ATOMS: atom_id res chain seq x y z
N MET A 1 19.03 13.65 -20.01
CA MET A 1 17.96 14.06 -19.06
C MET A 1 16.56 13.93 -19.65
N ALA A 2 16.30 14.30 -20.91
CA ALA A 2 14.96 14.19 -21.53
C ALA A 2 14.34 12.77 -21.54
N LYS A 3 15.14 11.72 -21.79
CA LYS A 3 14.66 10.33 -21.80
C LYS A 3 14.16 9.82 -20.43
N VAL A 4 14.81 10.24 -19.34
CA VAL A 4 14.41 9.84 -17.97
C VAL A 4 13.08 10.49 -17.61
N GLY A 5 12.89 11.77 -17.93
CA GLY A 5 11.61 12.46 -17.71
C GLY A 5 10.45 11.81 -18.45
N ALA A 6 10.66 11.40 -19.70
CA ALA A 6 9.63 10.72 -20.49
C ALA A 6 9.24 9.34 -19.90
N ILE A 7 10.22 8.58 -19.40
CA ILE A 7 9.96 7.29 -18.73
C ILE A 7 9.17 7.49 -17.44
N ILE A 8 9.55 8.47 -16.62
CA ILE A 8 8.83 8.78 -15.37
C ILE A 8 7.38 9.20 -15.66
N SER A 9 7.15 10.04 -16.68
CA SER A 9 5.80 10.44 -17.09
C SER A 9 4.97 9.24 -17.53
N LEU A 10 5.54 8.37 -18.38
CA LEU A 10 4.84 7.17 -18.84
C LEU A 10 4.47 6.22 -17.69
N LEU A 11 5.40 5.97 -16.76
CA LEU A 11 5.13 5.15 -15.57
C LEU A 11 4.02 5.76 -14.71
N ARG A 12 4.07 7.09 -14.50
CA ARG A 12 3.02 7.79 -13.75
C ARG A 12 1.67 7.66 -14.43
N GLU A 13 1.59 7.89 -15.74
CA GLU A 13 0.35 7.76 -16.51
C GLU A 13 -0.22 6.35 -16.45
N THR A 14 0.63 5.33 -16.55
CA THR A 14 0.23 3.92 -16.42
C THR A 14 -0.36 3.61 -15.06
N ILE A 15 0.28 4.06 -13.97
CA ILE A 15 -0.21 3.85 -12.61
C ILE A 15 -1.51 4.62 -12.38
N VAL A 16 -1.58 5.89 -12.80
CA VAL A 16 -2.78 6.72 -12.67
C VAL A 16 -3.96 6.09 -13.41
N SER A 17 -3.78 5.70 -14.67
CA SER A 17 -4.85 5.09 -15.47
C SER A 17 -5.38 3.79 -14.83
N SER A 18 -4.48 2.98 -14.28
CA SER A 18 -4.85 1.74 -13.58
C SER A 18 -5.64 1.99 -12.29
N LEU A 19 -5.36 3.09 -11.59
CA LEU A 19 -6.00 3.42 -10.32
C LEU A 19 -7.24 4.31 -10.46
N MET A 20 -7.41 5.02 -11.57
CA MET A 20 -8.56 5.93 -11.76
C MET A 20 -9.92 5.24 -11.63
N SER A 21 -10.05 4.00 -12.10
CA SER A 21 -11.28 3.22 -11.96
C SER A 21 -11.59 2.81 -10.50
N ILE A 22 -10.56 2.84 -9.64
CA ILE A 22 -10.65 2.51 -8.22
C ILE A 22 -10.89 3.76 -7.38
N ALA A 23 -10.31 4.89 -7.79
CA ALA A 23 -10.25 6.13 -7.03
C ALA A 23 -11.53 6.98 -7.06
N SER A 24 -12.51 6.68 -7.92
CA SER A 24 -13.68 7.52 -8.09
C SER A 24 -14.51 7.67 -6.81
N ASN A 25 -14.58 8.89 -6.26
CA ASN A 25 -15.43 9.34 -5.15
C ASN A 25 -15.29 8.59 -3.82
N SER A 26 -14.23 7.83 -3.62
CA SER A 26 -14.00 7.06 -2.39
C SER A 26 -13.03 7.78 -1.46
N LYS A 27 -13.19 7.58 -0.16
CA LYS A 27 -12.12 7.85 0.81
C LYS A 27 -11.05 6.77 0.69
N TYR A 28 -9.84 7.07 1.14
CA TYR A 28 -8.78 6.07 1.16
C TYR A 28 -8.00 6.06 2.47
N CYS A 29 -7.38 4.92 2.75
CA CYS A 29 -6.40 4.74 3.81
C CYS A 29 -5.07 4.32 3.19
N LEU A 30 -3.96 4.70 3.81
CA LEU A 30 -2.62 4.23 3.46
C LEU A 30 -2.01 3.60 4.70
N LEU A 31 -1.90 2.26 4.69
CA LEU A 31 -1.52 1.46 5.84
C LEU A 31 -0.08 0.94 5.72
N ASP A 32 0.47 0.46 6.82
CA ASP A 32 1.84 -0.06 6.91
C ASP A 32 2.91 1.05 6.87
N PHE A 33 2.69 2.13 7.64
CA PHE A 33 3.69 3.20 7.79
C PHE A 33 5.03 2.63 8.26
N PRO A 34 6.15 2.93 7.54
CA PRO A 34 7.47 2.43 7.89
C PRO A 34 8.05 3.15 9.12
N ASN A 35 7.66 2.69 10.30
CA ASN A 35 8.13 3.25 11.58
C ASN A 35 9.48 2.64 11.99
N HIS A 36 10.50 2.79 11.14
CA HIS A 36 11.87 2.32 11.37
C HIS A 36 12.87 3.21 10.61
N PRO A 37 14.16 3.23 11.03
CA PRO A 37 15.16 4.14 10.48
C PRO A 37 15.68 3.65 9.10
N ASN A 38 14.84 3.65 8.08
CA ASN A 38 15.20 3.36 6.70
C ASN A 38 14.76 4.53 5.80
N VAL A 39 15.75 5.26 5.28
CA VAL A 39 15.52 6.43 4.41
C VAL A 39 14.81 6.03 3.12
N GLY A 40 15.09 4.85 2.57
CA GLY A 40 14.45 4.34 1.35
C GLY A 40 12.95 4.18 1.53
N ASP A 41 12.53 3.47 2.57
CA ASP A 41 11.10 3.25 2.85
C ASP A 41 10.38 4.56 3.20
N SER A 42 11.05 5.45 3.94
CA SER A 42 10.52 6.79 4.22
C SER A 42 10.31 7.61 2.94
N ALA A 43 11.24 7.53 1.99
CA ALA A 43 11.11 8.23 0.71
C ALA A 43 9.97 7.64 -0.14
N ILE A 44 9.81 6.32 -0.17
CA ILE A 44 8.68 5.65 -0.84
C ILE A 44 7.37 6.12 -0.22
N TRP A 45 7.25 6.09 1.09
CA TRP A 45 6.05 6.56 1.80
C TRP A 45 5.66 8.00 1.46
N VAL A 46 6.62 8.91 1.45
CA VAL A 46 6.38 10.31 1.07
C VAL A 46 5.90 10.41 -0.38
N GLY A 47 6.52 9.65 -1.28
CA GLY A 47 6.11 9.56 -2.68
C GLY A 47 4.68 9.04 -2.86
N GLU A 48 4.32 7.97 -2.16
CA GLU A 48 2.97 7.39 -2.17
C GLU A 48 1.92 8.37 -1.63
N ARG A 49 2.21 9.02 -0.51
CA ARG A 49 1.33 10.05 0.06
C ARG A 49 1.09 11.19 -0.92
N LYS A 50 2.16 11.68 -1.56
CA LYS A 50 2.04 12.75 -2.56
C LYS A 50 1.21 12.30 -3.77
N PHE A 51 1.50 11.10 -4.28
CA PHE A 51 0.79 10.51 -5.42
C PHE A 51 -0.71 10.33 -5.12
N LEU A 52 -1.04 9.75 -3.97
CA LEU A 52 -2.42 9.53 -3.56
C LEU A 52 -3.16 10.85 -3.26
N TYR A 53 -2.46 11.83 -2.68
CA TYR A 53 -3.03 13.16 -2.51
C TYR A 53 -3.38 13.82 -3.84
N ASP A 54 -2.51 13.71 -4.84
CA ASP A 54 -2.78 14.25 -6.19
C ASP A 54 -3.96 13.53 -6.85
N LEU A 55 -4.12 12.23 -6.61
CA LEU A 55 -5.18 11.40 -7.19
C LEU A 55 -6.55 11.64 -6.53
N TYR A 56 -6.59 11.79 -5.19
CA TYR A 56 -7.82 11.91 -4.41
C TYR A 56 -8.19 13.36 -4.04
N GLY A 57 -7.28 14.30 -4.18
CA GLY A 57 -7.46 15.69 -3.75
C GLY A 57 -7.55 15.86 -2.23
N SER A 58 -7.21 14.85 -1.44
CA SER A 58 -7.34 14.85 0.02
C SER A 58 -6.28 13.98 0.68
N ALA A 59 -6.07 14.21 1.97
CA ALA A 59 -5.25 13.34 2.80
C ALA A 59 -5.94 11.99 3.04
N PRO A 60 -5.19 10.93 3.37
CA PRO A 60 -5.80 9.65 3.75
C PRO A 60 -6.67 9.81 5.00
N LEU A 61 -7.78 9.07 5.04
CA LEU A 61 -8.65 9.00 6.21
C LEU A 61 -7.88 8.48 7.44
N LEU A 62 -7.01 7.50 7.21
CA LEU A 62 -6.23 6.84 8.24
C LEU A 62 -4.88 6.40 7.70
N THR A 63 -3.86 6.49 8.55
CA THR A 63 -2.56 5.83 8.38
C THR A 63 -2.23 5.04 9.64
N CYS A 64 -1.57 3.90 9.51
CA CYS A 64 -1.13 3.12 10.66
C CYS A 64 0.13 2.32 10.36
N THR A 65 0.80 1.86 11.40
CA THR A 65 1.90 0.89 11.32
C THR A 65 1.39 -0.54 11.34
N VAL A 66 2.26 -1.53 11.11
CA VAL A 66 1.94 -2.97 11.19
C VAL A 66 1.45 -3.43 12.57
N SER A 67 1.70 -2.65 13.63
CA SER A 67 1.29 -2.97 15.00
C SER A 67 -0.14 -2.55 15.33
N ALA A 68 -0.83 -1.84 14.41
CA ALA A 68 -2.20 -1.40 14.66
C ALA A 68 -3.15 -2.59 14.89
N PRO A 69 -4.01 -2.52 15.91
CA PRO A 69 -5.03 -3.54 16.16
C PRO A 69 -6.07 -3.54 15.03
N ILE A 70 -6.34 -4.72 14.46
CA ILE A 70 -7.30 -4.86 13.35
C ILE A 70 -8.71 -4.38 13.76
N ALA A 71 -9.13 -4.62 14.99
CA ALA A 71 -10.43 -4.18 15.49
C ALA A 71 -10.61 -2.66 15.45
N GLU A 72 -9.55 -1.90 15.75
CA GLU A 72 -9.56 -0.43 15.62
C GLU A 72 -9.69 0.00 14.16
N LEU A 73 -8.96 -0.67 13.26
CA LEU A 73 -9.06 -0.41 11.82
C LEU A 73 -10.48 -0.69 11.30
N GLN A 74 -11.11 -1.80 11.73
CA GLN A 74 -12.48 -2.13 11.34
C GLN A 74 -13.52 -1.11 11.83
N THR A 75 -13.26 -0.49 12.96
CA THR A 75 -14.13 0.59 13.47
C THR A 75 -13.97 1.89 12.66
N ALA A 76 -12.75 2.19 12.20
CA ALA A 76 -12.43 3.44 11.53
C ALA A 76 -12.65 3.41 10.00
N ILE A 77 -12.51 2.23 9.37
CA ILE A 77 -12.54 2.06 7.92
C ILE A 77 -13.91 1.52 7.49
N GLY A 78 -14.67 2.35 6.79
CA GLY A 78 -15.96 1.94 6.20
C GLY A 78 -15.79 1.16 4.88
N GLU A 79 -16.85 0.49 4.44
CA GLU A 79 -16.86 -0.36 3.24
C GLU A 79 -16.52 0.38 1.94
N ASN A 80 -16.83 1.68 1.85
CA ASN A 80 -16.54 2.51 0.68
C ASN A 80 -15.13 3.14 0.70
N CYS A 81 -14.27 2.71 1.62
CA CYS A 81 -12.88 3.17 1.70
C CYS A 81 -11.97 2.25 0.89
N VAL A 82 -11.11 2.82 0.06
CA VAL A 82 -10.03 2.07 -0.61
C VAL A 82 -8.85 1.95 0.35
N ILE A 83 -8.32 0.76 0.50
CA ILE A 83 -7.19 0.48 1.38
C ILE A 83 -5.94 0.30 0.53
N PHE A 84 -4.99 1.20 0.65
CA PHE A 84 -3.65 1.07 0.07
C PHE A 84 -2.70 0.50 1.11
N LEU A 85 -1.93 -0.50 0.72
CA LEU A 85 -0.86 -1.08 1.50
C LEU A 85 0.48 -0.57 0.96
N HIS A 86 1.32 -0.06 1.86
CA HIS A 86 2.64 0.51 1.53
C HIS A 86 3.48 -0.46 0.70
N GLY A 87 4.15 0.07 -0.32
CA GLY A 87 5.03 -0.65 -1.22
C GLY A 87 6.46 -0.85 -0.68
N GLY A 88 7.42 -0.97 -1.58
CA GLY A 88 8.83 -1.10 -1.23
C GLY A 88 9.39 -2.51 -1.33
N GLY A 89 10.11 -3.00 -0.33
CA GLY A 89 10.84 -4.29 -0.37
C GLY A 89 10.42 -5.30 0.69
N ASN A 90 9.22 -5.22 1.22
CA ASN A 90 8.80 -5.99 2.39
C ASN A 90 7.72 -7.07 2.11
N PHE A 91 7.47 -7.42 0.84
CA PHE A 91 6.52 -8.48 0.49
C PHE A 91 7.22 -9.84 0.44
N GLY A 92 6.78 -10.74 1.30
CA GLY A 92 7.32 -12.10 1.40
C GLY A 92 7.72 -12.47 2.82
N ASP A 93 8.66 -13.41 2.97
CA ASP A 93 8.99 -14.00 4.27
C ASP A 93 10.25 -13.43 4.94
N ILE A 94 10.99 -12.51 4.28
CA ILE A 94 12.12 -11.81 4.91
C ILE A 94 11.66 -10.95 6.08
N TRP A 95 10.54 -10.26 5.91
CA TRP A 95 9.94 -9.38 6.91
C TRP A 95 8.55 -9.88 7.31
N PRO A 96 8.44 -10.98 8.07
CA PRO A 96 7.18 -11.69 8.27
C PRO A 96 6.11 -10.88 9.00
N HIS A 97 6.46 -9.84 9.74
CA HIS A 97 5.49 -8.97 10.41
C HIS A 97 4.70 -8.11 9.41
N HIS A 98 5.32 -7.64 8.32
CA HIS A 98 4.64 -6.94 7.23
C HIS A 98 3.71 -7.89 6.47
N GLN A 99 4.20 -9.09 6.15
CA GLN A 99 3.39 -10.10 5.47
C GLN A 99 2.15 -10.48 6.29
N ARG A 100 2.30 -10.78 7.58
CA ARG A 100 1.20 -11.09 8.49
C ARG A 100 0.21 -9.93 8.63
N PHE A 101 0.68 -8.69 8.62
CA PHE A 101 -0.20 -7.53 8.66
C PHE A 101 -1.08 -7.46 7.42
N ARG A 102 -0.52 -7.62 6.21
CA ARG A 102 -1.27 -7.67 4.95
C ARG A 102 -2.35 -8.74 4.98
N GLU A 103 -1.99 -9.97 5.36
CA GLU A 103 -2.93 -11.08 5.44
C GLU A 103 -4.07 -10.80 6.43
N ARG A 104 -3.78 -10.17 7.57
CA ARG A 104 -4.83 -9.74 8.51
C ARG A 104 -5.74 -8.69 7.91
N VAL A 105 -5.20 -7.71 7.18
CA VAL A 105 -5.99 -6.69 6.49
C VAL A 105 -6.87 -7.33 5.41
N LEU A 106 -6.32 -8.21 4.57
CA LEU A 106 -7.09 -8.91 3.53
C LEU A 106 -8.27 -9.71 4.12
N ARG A 107 -8.04 -10.43 5.23
CA ARG A 107 -9.11 -11.20 5.90
C ARG A 107 -10.15 -10.30 6.59
N ALA A 108 -9.73 -9.15 7.11
CA ALA A 108 -10.59 -8.26 7.87
C ALA A 108 -11.49 -7.36 7.01
N PHE A 109 -11.11 -7.12 5.76
CA PHE A 109 -11.77 -6.17 4.86
C PHE A 109 -12.16 -6.81 3.50
N PRO A 110 -12.92 -7.93 3.50
CA PRO A 110 -13.23 -8.68 2.28
C PRO A 110 -14.14 -7.91 1.30
N ARG A 111 -14.79 -6.83 1.73
CA ARG A 111 -15.66 -5.99 0.91
C ARG A 111 -15.00 -4.71 0.42
N ASN A 112 -13.83 -4.37 0.95
CA ASN A 112 -13.10 -3.18 0.53
C ASN A 112 -12.23 -3.49 -0.71
N LYS A 113 -12.02 -2.49 -1.55
CA LYS A 113 -10.94 -2.54 -2.54
C LYS A 113 -9.61 -2.38 -1.81
N ILE A 114 -8.72 -3.36 -1.97
CA ILE A 114 -7.39 -3.35 -1.38
C ILE A 114 -6.38 -3.30 -2.51
N VAL A 115 -5.47 -2.35 -2.46
CA VAL A 115 -4.42 -2.13 -3.45
C VAL A 115 -3.07 -2.24 -2.77
N GLN A 116 -2.24 -3.19 -3.22
CA GLN A 116 -0.84 -3.23 -2.85
C GLN A 116 -0.07 -2.24 -3.74
N MET A 117 0.60 -1.27 -3.12
CA MET A 117 1.46 -0.34 -3.86
C MET A 117 2.67 -1.07 -4.44
N PRO A 118 3.31 -0.52 -5.49
CA PRO A 118 4.42 -1.19 -6.16
C PRO A 118 5.50 -1.67 -5.21
N GLN A 119 5.88 -2.96 -5.33
CA GLN A 119 6.91 -3.53 -4.47
C GLN A 119 7.61 -4.73 -5.08
N SER A 120 8.80 -5.02 -4.59
CA SER A 120 9.49 -6.27 -4.88
C SER A 120 8.98 -7.40 -4.00
N ILE A 121 8.97 -8.61 -4.58
CA ILE A 121 8.50 -9.83 -3.91
C ILE A 121 9.68 -10.76 -3.73
N HIS A 122 9.86 -11.27 -2.51
CA HIS A 122 10.90 -12.22 -2.21
C HIS A 122 10.44 -13.24 -1.16
N PHE A 123 10.68 -14.51 -1.43
CA PHE A 123 10.44 -15.63 -0.51
C PHE A 123 11.68 -16.49 -0.44
N ASP A 124 12.24 -16.67 0.75
CA ASP A 124 13.40 -17.52 1.01
C ASP A 124 13.01 -18.98 1.22
N THR A 125 11.75 -19.23 1.60
CA THR A 125 11.29 -20.57 1.98
C THR A 125 10.08 -21.02 1.18
N GLU A 126 10.01 -22.33 0.89
CA GLU A 126 8.83 -22.95 0.28
C GLU A 126 7.58 -22.80 1.16
N ALA A 127 7.76 -22.88 2.48
CA ALA A 127 6.68 -22.65 3.44
C ALA A 127 6.12 -21.22 3.36
N GLY A 128 6.98 -20.21 3.15
CA GLY A 128 6.59 -18.84 2.92
C GLY A 128 5.75 -18.67 1.65
N ILE A 129 6.19 -19.31 0.55
CA ILE A 129 5.44 -19.31 -0.72
C ILE A 129 4.05 -19.94 -0.55
N LEU A 130 3.98 -21.08 0.12
CA LEU A 130 2.72 -21.80 0.35
C LEU A 130 1.75 -21.02 1.25
N SER A 131 2.28 -20.31 2.26
CA SER A 131 1.48 -19.48 3.16
C SER A 131 0.87 -18.26 2.47
N ALA A 132 1.49 -17.78 1.39
CA ALA A 132 1.06 -16.58 0.66
C ALA A 132 0.05 -16.86 -0.46
N ARG A 133 -0.29 -18.13 -0.71
CA ARG A 133 -1.32 -18.58 -1.68
C ARG A 133 -2.69 -18.61 -1.04
#